data_c5c863233538b45bd1c799fdd12b1f55
#
_entry.id   c5c863233538b45bd1c799fdd12b1f55
#
_cell.length_a   1.000
_cell.length_b   1.000
_cell.length_c   1.000
_cell.angle_alpha   90.00
_cell.angle_beta   90.00
_cell.angle_gamma   90.00
#
_symmetry.space_group_name_H-M   'P 1'
#
loop_
_entity.id
_entity.type
_entity.pdbx_description
1 polymer ?
#
loop_
_entity_poly.entity_id
_entity_poly.type
_entity_poly.pdbx_seq_one_letter_code
_entity_poly.pdbx_strand_id
1 'polypeptide(L)'
;MSREILPNRRRGEVFAFEHEGIRYRSTISRFPDGRLAEVFLDGGKPGAGAAVVAHDVAVAASLALQFGCPADTLRKALLRLSNGSAAGPLGRLLDLAEEGQQ
;
A
#
# COMPACT_ATOMS: atom_id res chain seq x y z
N MET A 1 -19.06 5.26 -10.80
CA MET A 1 -18.02 5.95 -10.01
C MET A 1 -16.84 6.27 -10.90
N SER A 2 -16.33 7.47 -10.79
CA SER A 2 -15.18 7.92 -11.58
C SER A 2 -13.90 7.76 -10.77
N ARG A 3 -12.83 7.39 -11.46
CA ARG A 3 -11.50 7.34 -10.86
C ARG A 3 -11.01 8.77 -10.62
N GLU A 4 -10.59 9.04 -9.40
CA GLU A 4 -9.98 10.31 -9.08
C GLU A 4 -8.56 10.35 -9.63
N ILE A 5 -8.22 11.43 -10.35
CA ILE A 5 -6.92 11.56 -11.02
C ILE A 5 -5.95 12.26 -10.08
N LEU A 6 -4.76 11.67 -9.93
CA LEU A 6 -3.68 12.27 -9.17
C LEU A 6 -3.03 13.40 -9.96
N PRO A 7 -2.68 14.54 -9.32
CA PRO A 7 -1.89 15.55 -9.99
C PRO A 7 -0.50 15.03 -10.35
N ASN A 8 0.10 15.61 -11.38
CA ASN A 8 1.45 15.23 -11.81
C ASN A 8 2.49 15.43 -10.72
N ARG A 9 2.35 16.48 -9.93
CA ARG A 9 3.17 16.70 -8.73
C ARG A 9 2.36 16.32 -7.52
N ARG A 10 2.75 15.23 -6.86
CA ARG A 10 2.06 14.72 -5.68
C ARG A 10 3.07 14.36 -4.61
N ARG A 11 2.64 14.45 -3.36
CA ARG A 11 3.47 14.05 -2.23
C ARG A 11 3.74 12.57 -2.31
N GLY A 12 5.03 12.21 -2.31
CA GLY A 12 5.47 10.83 -2.25
C GLY A 12 6.22 10.57 -0.97
N GLU A 13 6.04 9.38 -0.43
CA GLU A 13 6.78 8.90 0.74
C GLU A 13 7.35 7.52 0.40
N VAL A 14 8.56 7.26 0.86
CA VAL A 14 9.22 5.98 0.63
C VAL A 14 9.35 5.23 1.96
N PHE A 15 8.96 3.97 1.95
CA PHE A 15 9.11 3.07 3.09
C PHE A 15 9.95 1.88 2.69
N ALA A 16 10.88 1.48 3.57
CA ALA A 16 11.60 0.23 3.44
C ALA A 16 11.27 -0.58 4.68
N PHE A 17 10.84 -1.81 4.49
CA PHE A 17 10.47 -2.68 5.61
C PHE A 17 10.68 -4.14 5.24
N GLU A 18 10.76 -4.97 6.27
CA GLU A 18 10.87 -6.42 6.10
C GLU A 18 9.56 -7.05 6.56
N HIS A 19 9.10 -8.03 5.79
CA HIS A 19 7.91 -8.80 6.14
C HIS A 19 8.15 -10.26 5.74
N GLU A 20 8.10 -11.15 6.73
CA GLU A 20 8.32 -12.59 6.53
C GLU A 20 9.61 -12.91 5.77
N GLY A 21 10.69 -12.25 6.16
CA GLY A 21 12.01 -12.49 5.58
C GLY A 21 12.25 -11.84 4.24
N ILE A 22 11.28 -11.13 3.70
CA ILE A 22 11.42 -10.42 2.42
C ILE A 22 11.52 -8.91 2.70
N ARG A 23 12.55 -8.29 2.12
CA ARG A 23 12.67 -6.83 2.18
C ARG A 23 11.83 -6.21 1.08
N TYR A 24 10.96 -5.30 1.48
CA TYR A 24 10.13 -4.54 0.55
C TYR A 24 10.56 -3.09 0.53
N ARG A 25 10.45 -2.51 -0.65
CA ARG A 25 10.54 -1.08 -0.83
C ARG A 25 9.21 -0.62 -1.39
N SER A 26 8.65 0.41 -0.80
CA SER A 26 7.35 0.93 -1.19
C SER A 26 7.40 2.43 -1.38
N THR A 27 6.68 2.90 -2.37
CA THR A 27 6.41 4.32 -2.55
C THR A 27 4.91 4.51 -2.41
N ILE A 28 4.48 5.49 -1.64
CA ILE A 28 3.08 5.87 -1.54
C ILE A 28 2.92 7.32 -2.00
N SER A 29 1.74 7.64 -2.52
CA SER A 29 1.37 9.00 -2.90
C SER A 29 0.02 9.34 -2.30
N ARG A 30 -0.18 10.62 -2.01
CA ARG A 30 -1.44 11.08 -1.41
C ARG A 30 -2.10 12.10 -2.30
N PHE A 31 -3.42 12.20 -2.19
CA PHE A 31 -4.16 13.31 -2.77
C PHE A 31 -3.80 14.60 -2.04
N PRO A 32 -4.07 15.78 -2.64
CA PRO A 32 -3.76 17.06 -1.99
C PRO A 32 -4.35 17.23 -0.60
N ASP A 33 -5.48 16.57 -0.32
CA ASP A 33 -6.14 16.62 0.99
C ASP A 33 -5.54 15.64 2.02
N GLY A 34 -4.51 14.89 1.64
CA GLY A 34 -3.81 13.97 2.54
C GLY A 34 -4.28 12.51 2.47
N ARG A 35 -5.39 12.23 1.80
CA ARG A 35 -5.86 10.84 1.65
C ARG A 35 -4.85 10.02 0.84
N LEU A 36 -4.64 8.78 1.23
CA LEU A 36 -3.80 7.86 0.49
C LEU A 36 -4.41 7.60 -0.89
N ALA A 37 -3.61 7.71 -1.94
CA ALA A 37 -4.10 7.63 -3.31
C ALA A 37 -3.45 6.53 -4.13
N GLU A 38 -2.22 6.16 -3.80
CA GLU A 38 -1.45 5.24 -4.62
C GLU A 38 -0.39 4.55 -3.76
N VAL A 39 -0.20 3.27 -3.98
CA VAL A 39 0.84 2.48 -3.29
C VAL A 39 1.56 1.60 -4.31
N PHE A 40 2.85 1.42 -4.11
CA PHE A 40 3.68 0.49 -4.88
C PHE A 40 4.42 -0.41 -3.92
N LEU A 41 4.61 -1.67 -4.30
CA LEU A 41 5.37 -2.64 -3.52
C LEU A 41 6.37 -3.36 -4.43
N ASP A 42 7.64 -3.19 -4.11
CA ASP A 42 8.73 -3.94 -4.74
C ASP A 42 9.44 -4.75 -3.65
N GLY A 43 9.63 -6.04 -3.88
CA GLY A 43 10.31 -6.87 -2.90
C GLY A 43 10.68 -8.23 -3.43
N GLY A 44 11.72 -8.81 -2.83
CA GLY A 44 12.22 -10.11 -3.22
C GLY A 44 12.96 -10.10 -4.54
N LYS A 45 13.15 -11.30 -5.11
CA LYS A 45 13.82 -11.44 -6.41
C LYS A 45 12.89 -11.00 -7.53
N PRO A 46 13.39 -10.20 -8.50
CA PRO A 46 12.60 -9.84 -9.67
C PRO A 46 12.07 -11.09 -10.38
N GLY A 47 10.78 -11.10 -10.72
CA GLY A 47 10.12 -12.22 -11.39
C GLY A 47 9.73 -13.37 -10.47
N ALA A 48 10.13 -13.37 -9.21
CA ALA A 48 9.66 -14.37 -8.26
C ALA A 48 8.18 -14.18 -7.96
N GLY A 49 7.47 -15.28 -7.62
CA GLY A 49 6.04 -15.25 -7.39
C GLY A 49 5.61 -14.22 -6.35
N ALA A 50 6.34 -14.13 -5.23
CA ALA A 50 6.01 -13.15 -4.19
C ALA A 50 6.13 -11.71 -4.68
N ALA A 51 7.14 -11.42 -5.50
CA ALA A 51 7.33 -10.08 -6.05
C ALA A 51 6.21 -9.70 -7.02
N VAL A 52 5.80 -10.63 -7.86
CA VAL A 52 4.70 -10.42 -8.83
C VAL A 52 3.38 -10.18 -8.08
N VAL A 53 3.07 -11.02 -7.09
CA VAL A 53 1.84 -10.88 -6.32
C VAL A 53 1.82 -9.56 -5.56
N ALA A 54 2.93 -9.19 -4.92
CA ALA A 54 3.01 -7.91 -4.19
C ALA A 54 2.77 -6.72 -5.12
N HIS A 55 3.39 -6.75 -6.30
CA HIS A 55 3.19 -5.71 -7.31
C HIS A 55 1.71 -5.58 -7.72
N ASP A 56 1.09 -6.70 -8.08
CA ASP A 56 -0.29 -6.70 -8.56
C ASP A 56 -1.28 -6.32 -7.46
N VAL A 57 -1.05 -6.76 -6.23
CA VAL A 57 -1.87 -6.38 -5.08
C VAL A 57 -1.81 -4.86 -4.87
N ALA A 58 -0.63 -4.27 -4.99
CA ALA A 58 -0.48 -2.82 -4.85
C ALA A 58 -1.20 -2.06 -5.97
N VAL A 59 -1.17 -2.57 -7.20
CA VAL A 59 -1.93 -2.00 -8.33
C VAL A 59 -3.42 -2.02 -8.02
N ALA A 60 -3.94 -3.16 -7.57
CA ALA A 60 -5.36 -3.29 -7.22
C ALA A 60 -5.74 -2.35 -6.08
N ALA A 61 -4.90 -2.24 -5.06
CA ALA A 61 -5.13 -1.32 -3.94
C ALA A 61 -5.16 0.14 -4.40
N SER A 62 -4.23 0.52 -5.27
CA SER A 62 -4.19 1.88 -5.82
C SER A 62 -5.47 2.22 -6.57
N LEU A 63 -5.95 1.30 -7.41
CA LEU A 63 -7.21 1.50 -8.12
C LEU A 63 -8.38 1.62 -7.13
N ALA A 64 -8.44 0.78 -6.11
CA ALA A 64 -9.50 0.88 -5.10
C ALA A 64 -9.50 2.25 -4.43
N LEU A 65 -8.34 2.75 -4.03
CA LEU A 65 -8.21 4.07 -3.40
C LEU A 65 -8.67 5.18 -4.34
N GLN A 66 -8.28 5.11 -5.60
CA GLN A 66 -8.62 6.13 -6.59
C GLN A 66 -10.09 6.12 -6.99
N PHE A 67 -10.77 4.99 -6.82
CA PHE A 67 -12.21 4.88 -7.05
C PHE A 67 -13.04 5.12 -5.79
N GLY A 68 -12.43 5.59 -4.73
CA GLY A 68 -13.15 6.07 -3.55
C GLY A 68 -13.14 5.16 -2.33
N CYS A 69 -12.43 4.03 -2.37
CA CYS A 69 -12.30 3.20 -1.17
C CYS A 69 -11.42 3.92 -0.14
N PRO A 70 -11.91 4.20 1.08
CA PRO A 70 -11.05 4.80 2.09
C PRO A 70 -9.91 3.87 2.48
N ALA A 71 -8.73 4.43 2.71
CA ALA A 71 -7.56 3.63 3.09
C ALA A 71 -7.81 2.81 4.36
N ASP A 72 -8.52 3.38 5.33
CA ASP A 72 -8.82 2.69 6.57
C ASP A 72 -9.73 1.49 6.36
N THR A 73 -10.71 1.61 5.47
CA THR A 73 -11.59 0.49 5.09
C THR A 73 -10.76 -0.65 4.46
N LEU A 74 -9.89 -0.30 3.53
CA LEU A 74 -9.02 -1.27 2.88
C LEU A 74 -8.10 -1.95 3.90
N ARG A 75 -7.45 -1.17 4.75
CA ARG A 75 -6.54 -1.66 5.78
C ARG A 75 -7.22 -2.66 6.71
N LYS A 76 -8.43 -2.35 7.16
CA LYS A 76 -9.17 -3.21 8.09
C LYS A 76 -9.71 -4.47 7.43
N ALA A 77 -9.91 -4.46 6.12
CA ALA A 77 -10.43 -5.61 5.38
C ALA A 77 -9.36 -6.68 5.12
N LEU A 78 -8.09 -6.31 5.15
CA LEU A 78 -7.00 -7.24 4.84
C LEU A 78 -6.76 -8.20 6.00
N LEU A 79 -6.22 -9.39 5.66
CA LEU A 79 -6.01 -10.46 6.62
C LEU A 79 -5.06 -10.05 7.73
N ARG A 80 -5.44 -10.39 8.97
CA ARG A 80 -4.64 -10.17 10.17
C ARG A 80 -4.32 -11.49 10.85
N LEU A 81 -3.15 -11.53 11.47
CA LEU A 81 -2.78 -12.64 12.34
C LEU A 81 -3.52 -12.53 13.67
N SER A 82 -3.52 -13.59 14.46
CA SER A 82 -4.22 -13.62 15.75
C SER A 82 -3.76 -12.55 16.73
N ASN A 83 -2.51 -12.10 16.60
CA ASN A 83 -1.97 -11.02 17.44
C ASN A 83 -2.32 -9.61 16.92
N GLY A 84 -3.10 -9.50 15.85
CA GLY A 84 -3.52 -8.22 15.27
C GLY A 84 -2.59 -7.63 14.23
N SER A 85 -1.41 -8.22 14.01
CA SER A 85 -0.49 -7.72 13.01
C SER A 85 -0.93 -8.12 11.60
N ALA A 86 -0.50 -7.35 10.60
CA ALA A 86 -0.83 -7.64 9.21
C ALA A 86 -0.25 -8.98 8.76
N ALA A 87 -1.05 -9.81 8.09
CA ALA A 87 -0.59 -11.08 7.58
C ALA A 87 0.23 -10.93 6.31
N GLY A 88 -0.06 -9.93 5.49
CA GLY A 88 0.62 -9.70 4.22
C GLY A 88 1.34 -8.36 4.13
N PRO A 89 2.16 -8.19 3.09
CA PRO A 89 2.95 -6.96 2.96
C PRO A 89 2.12 -5.71 2.71
N LEU A 90 1.01 -5.81 1.99
CA LEU A 90 0.14 -4.64 1.78
C LEU A 90 -0.44 -4.15 3.10
N GLY A 91 -0.95 -5.03 3.93
CA GLY A 91 -1.47 -4.65 5.24
C GLY A 91 -0.41 -3.99 6.10
N ARG A 92 0.81 -4.51 6.06
CA ARG A 92 1.95 -3.92 6.79
C ARG A 92 2.25 -2.52 6.28
N LEU A 93 2.27 -2.34 4.96
CA LEU A 93 2.49 -1.02 4.37
C LEU A 93 1.41 -0.02 4.78
N LEU A 94 0.15 -0.43 4.75
CA LEU A 94 -0.97 0.46 5.13
C LEU A 94 -0.89 0.84 6.61
N ASP A 95 -0.48 -0.08 7.47
CA ASP A 95 -0.26 0.21 8.88
C ASP A 95 0.85 1.26 9.06
N LEU A 96 1.96 1.10 8.34
CA LEU A 96 3.07 2.06 8.39
C LEU A 96 2.65 3.44 7.85
N ALA A 97 1.88 3.47 6.78
CA ALA A 97 1.39 4.72 6.19
C ALA A 97 0.47 5.47 7.17
N GLU A 98 -0.36 4.75 7.91
CA GLU A 98 -1.21 5.35 8.93
C GLU A 98 -0.41 5.91 10.10
N GLU A 99 0.57 5.15 10.59
CA GLU A 99 1.46 5.59 11.67
C GLU A 99 2.18 6.89 11.29
N GLY A 100 2.62 7.00 10.04
CA GLY A 100 3.33 8.18 9.55
C GLY A 100 2.49 9.44 9.45
N GLN A 101 1.18 9.34 9.63
CA GLN A 101 0.27 10.49 9.57
C GLN A 101 0.03 11.16 10.92
N GLN A 102 0.51 10.57 11.98
CA GLN A 102 0.27 11.10 13.33
C GLN A 102 1.21 12.25 13.68
#